data_841e4b67ce7a24dc19c36def0a85ccd2
#
_entry.id   841e4b67ce7a24dc19c36def0a85ccd2
#
_cell.length_a   1.000
_cell.length_b   1.000
_cell.length_c   1.000
_cell.angle_alpha   90.00
_cell.angle_beta   90.00
_cell.angle_gamma   90.00
#
_symmetry.space_group_name_H-M   'P 1'
#
loop_
_entity.id
_entity.type
_entity.pdbx_description
1 polymer ?
#
loop_
_entity_poly.entity_id
_entity_poly.type
_entity_poly.pdbx_seq_one_letter_code
_entity_poly.pdbx_strand_id
1 'polypeptide(L)'
;MMKWVEQYEKMSEKDKEKFQVTANRLLNKTFLVYGKDKDRQYYRFVEKNLEVFQGYFSIAKWDLLHHKRLSVFQLYNIEEKNRYRFNLQETIFLLILRLLYDEKQKDLQLTRDIVVAGFEIQEKYMALQIKDRLPSKEEMRRILRMLSGYSLLELKTGDYKDPEAKYVLYPSLKMVVDDARLDSMGELLGMDDFSIELEESDEDLEREDEEQEDIETEDIETEDITGEGEH
;
A
#
# COMPACT_ATOMS: atom_id res chain seq x y z
N MET A 1 -31.90 -6.88 15.36
CA MET A 1 -31.21 -6.34 14.18
C MET A 1 -29.80 -5.94 14.60
N MET A 2 -28.77 -6.15 13.77
CA MET A 2 -27.41 -5.76 14.15
C MET A 2 -27.29 -4.23 14.16
N LYS A 3 -26.69 -3.64 15.20
CA LYS A 3 -26.59 -2.18 15.41
C LYS A 3 -26.03 -1.43 14.20
N TRP A 4 -25.01 -1.98 13.55
CA TRP A 4 -24.40 -1.37 12.37
C TRP A 4 -25.32 -1.33 11.14
N VAL A 5 -26.25 -2.31 10.99
CA VAL A 5 -27.27 -2.31 9.92
C VAL A 5 -28.23 -1.14 10.08
N GLU A 6 -28.72 -0.91 11.31
CA GLU A 6 -29.60 0.22 11.61
C GLU A 6 -28.89 1.57 11.36
N GLN A 7 -27.59 1.64 11.64
CA GLN A 7 -26.78 2.83 11.35
C GLN A 7 -26.61 3.03 9.84
N TYR A 8 -26.37 1.95 9.08
CA TYR A 8 -26.28 1.99 7.62
C TYR A 8 -27.60 2.43 6.98
N GLU A 9 -28.74 1.87 7.42
CA GLU A 9 -30.06 2.24 6.91
C GLU A 9 -30.38 3.72 7.12
N LYS A 10 -29.90 4.32 8.21
CA LYS A 10 -30.08 5.75 8.54
C LYS A 10 -29.15 6.68 7.74
N MET A 11 -28.20 6.15 7.00
CA MET A 11 -27.33 6.99 6.16
C MET A 11 -28.12 7.64 5.02
N SER A 12 -27.72 8.84 4.63
CA SER A 12 -28.18 9.44 3.38
C SER A 12 -27.76 8.61 2.18
N GLU A 13 -28.47 8.70 1.05
CA GLU A 13 -28.08 7.99 -0.17
C GLU A 13 -26.65 8.33 -0.60
N LYS A 14 -26.26 9.60 -0.53
CA LYS A 14 -24.88 10.06 -0.79
C LYS A 14 -23.84 9.39 0.15
N ASP A 15 -24.17 9.19 1.43
CA ASP A 15 -23.27 8.49 2.36
C ASP A 15 -23.21 6.99 2.07
N LYS A 16 -24.30 6.37 1.59
CA LYS A 16 -24.31 4.96 1.17
C LYS A 16 -23.46 4.76 -0.09
N GLU A 17 -23.54 5.65 -1.07
CA GLU A 17 -22.66 5.62 -2.25
C GLU A 17 -21.19 5.76 -1.83
N LYS A 18 -20.89 6.75 -0.97
CA LYS A 18 -19.54 6.94 -0.43
C LYS A 18 -19.05 5.74 0.38
N PHE A 19 -19.96 5.06 1.09
CA PHE A 19 -19.65 3.82 1.81
C PHE A 19 -19.19 2.73 0.84
N GLN A 20 -19.94 2.51 -0.25
CA GLN A 20 -19.62 1.50 -1.27
C GLN A 20 -18.24 1.75 -1.90
N VAL A 21 -18.00 2.99 -2.35
CA VAL A 21 -16.71 3.39 -2.92
C VAL A 21 -15.57 3.17 -1.91
N THR A 22 -15.78 3.56 -0.65
CA THR A 22 -14.75 3.45 0.39
C THR A 22 -14.49 1.99 0.76
N ALA A 23 -15.53 1.15 0.81
CA ALA A 23 -15.40 -0.28 1.09
C ALA A 23 -14.60 -1.00 -0.01
N ASN A 24 -14.92 -0.73 -1.28
CA ASN A 24 -14.16 -1.26 -2.42
C ASN A 24 -12.71 -0.78 -2.42
N ARG A 25 -12.48 0.51 -2.08
CA ARG A 25 -11.11 1.03 -1.95
C ARG A 25 -10.29 0.30 -0.89
N LEU A 26 -10.89 -0.02 0.27
CA LEU A 26 -10.24 -0.81 1.32
C LEU A 26 -9.91 -2.23 0.86
N LEU A 27 -10.83 -2.89 0.15
CA LEU A 27 -10.62 -4.23 -0.42
C LEU A 27 -9.46 -4.24 -1.43
N ASN A 28 -9.38 -3.22 -2.29
CA ASN A 28 -8.34 -3.14 -3.32
C ASN A 28 -6.96 -2.73 -2.77
N LYS A 29 -6.92 -1.86 -1.75
CA LYS A 29 -5.66 -1.22 -1.31
C LYS A 29 -5.13 -1.70 0.03
N THR A 30 -5.90 -2.45 0.77
CA THR A 30 -5.60 -2.92 2.13
C THR A 30 -5.47 -1.76 3.13
N PHE A 31 -4.85 -0.64 2.77
CA PHE A 31 -4.57 0.48 3.67
C PHE A 31 -5.24 1.77 3.20
N LEU A 32 -5.79 2.53 4.16
CA LEU A 32 -6.09 3.95 3.99
C LEU A 32 -5.19 4.76 4.92
N VAL A 33 -4.40 5.65 4.35
CA VAL A 33 -3.42 6.45 5.06
C VAL A 33 -3.87 7.91 5.09
N TYR A 34 -4.04 8.49 6.29
CA TYR A 34 -4.47 9.88 6.44
C TYR A 34 -3.53 10.89 5.76
N GLY A 35 -2.21 10.65 5.81
CA GLY A 35 -1.18 11.48 5.17
C GLY A 35 -1.25 11.49 3.64
N LYS A 36 -1.89 10.50 3.03
CA LYS A 36 -2.07 10.43 1.58
C LYS A 36 -3.29 11.24 1.16
N ASP A 37 -3.09 12.31 0.35
CA ASP A 37 -4.15 13.25 0.00
C ASP A 37 -5.38 12.56 -0.61
N LYS A 38 -5.17 11.63 -1.54
CA LYS A 38 -6.25 10.86 -2.18
C LYS A 38 -7.02 9.95 -1.21
N ASP A 39 -6.43 9.57 -0.06
CA ASP A 39 -7.07 8.70 0.93
C ASP A 39 -7.74 9.48 2.06
N ARG A 40 -7.34 10.73 2.31
CA ARG A 40 -7.76 11.53 3.47
C ARG A 40 -9.26 11.64 3.64
N GLN A 41 -10.00 11.85 2.56
CA GLN A 41 -11.47 11.96 2.61
C GLN A 41 -12.14 10.61 2.97
N TYR A 42 -11.58 9.50 2.49
CA TYR A 42 -12.07 8.15 2.79
C TYR A 42 -11.71 7.76 4.21
N TYR A 43 -10.49 8.06 4.65
CA TYR A 43 -10.05 7.85 6.03
C TYR A 43 -11.01 8.50 7.04
N ARG A 44 -11.31 9.81 6.86
CA ARG A 44 -12.26 10.52 7.73
C ARG A 44 -13.66 9.93 7.69
N PHE A 45 -14.09 9.43 6.53
CA PHE A 45 -15.40 8.82 6.41
C PHE A 45 -15.46 7.47 7.12
N VAL A 46 -14.43 6.64 7.02
CA VAL A 46 -14.29 5.39 7.79
C VAL A 46 -14.25 5.68 9.29
N GLU A 47 -13.45 6.66 9.72
CA GLU A 47 -13.33 7.03 11.12
C GLU A 47 -14.68 7.44 11.74
N LYS A 48 -15.48 8.22 11.01
CA LYS A 48 -16.82 8.64 11.41
C LYS A 48 -17.82 7.47 11.51
N ASN A 49 -17.67 6.47 10.65
CA ASN A 49 -18.61 5.37 10.49
C ASN A 49 -17.98 4.00 10.79
N LEU A 50 -17.01 3.95 11.69
CA LEU A 50 -16.16 2.77 11.94
C LEU A 50 -16.96 1.51 12.25
N GLU A 51 -17.97 1.60 13.13
CA GLU A 51 -18.81 0.45 13.50
C GLU A 51 -19.54 -0.15 12.28
N VAL A 52 -19.94 0.69 11.32
CA VAL A 52 -20.65 0.21 10.11
C VAL A 52 -19.67 -0.54 9.20
N PHE A 53 -18.47 0.00 8.98
CA PHE A 53 -17.45 -0.68 8.19
C PHE A 53 -17.01 -1.99 8.84
N GLN A 54 -16.74 -1.99 10.14
CA GLN A 54 -16.35 -3.21 10.86
C GLN A 54 -17.46 -4.26 10.82
N GLY A 55 -18.72 -3.86 11.01
CA GLY A 55 -19.86 -4.77 10.92
C GLY A 55 -20.03 -5.38 9.53
N TYR A 56 -19.91 -4.57 8.48
CA TYR A 56 -19.98 -5.02 7.09
C TYR A 56 -18.88 -6.03 6.76
N PHE A 57 -17.65 -5.70 7.06
CA PHE A 57 -16.48 -6.53 6.73
C PHE A 57 -16.45 -7.84 7.55
N SER A 58 -16.95 -7.82 8.79
CA SER A 58 -16.97 -9.00 9.65
C SER A 58 -17.79 -10.17 9.10
N ILE A 59 -18.81 -9.89 8.27
CA ILE A 59 -19.64 -10.93 7.63
C ILE A 59 -18.78 -11.84 6.75
N ALA A 60 -17.80 -11.29 6.04
CA ALA A 60 -16.89 -12.02 5.16
C ALA A 60 -15.55 -12.37 5.83
N LYS A 61 -15.48 -12.34 7.18
CA LYS A 61 -14.26 -12.61 7.95
C LYS A 61 -13.09 -11.66 7.66
N TRP A 62 -13.41 -10.42 7.31
CA TRP A 62 -12.43 -9.36 7.25
C TRP A 62 -12.48 -8.54 8.55
N ASP A 63 -11.32 -8.09 9.01
CA ASP A 63 -11.18 -7.20 10.15
C ASP A 63 -10.58 -5.87 9.72
N LEU A 64 -11.17 -4.78 10.23
CA LEU A 64 -10.74 -3.42 9.95
C LEU A 64 -10.13 -2.82 11.21
N LEU A 65 -8.79 -2.74 11.21
CA LEU A 65 -8.01 -2.18 12.31
C LEU A 65 -7.77 -0.68 12.10
N HIS A 66 -7.87 0.07 13.20
CA HIS A 66 -7.52 1.48 13.24
C HIS A 66 -6.22 1.69 14.03
N HIS A 67 -5.11 1.86 13.34
CA HIS A 67 -3.80 2.20 13.92
C HIS A 67 -3.72 3.72 14.18
N LYS A 68 -4.37 4.18 15.24
CA LYS A 68 -4.54 5.62 15.56
C LYS A 68 -3.24 6.40 15.59
N ARG A 69 -2.17 5.85 16.21
CA ARG A 69 -0.86 6.52 16.32
C ARG A 69 -0.19 6.76 14.97
N LEU A 70 -0.47 5.90 13.99
CA LEU A 70 0.09 5.96 12.65
C LEU A 70 -0.89 6.57 11.65
N SER A 71 -2.13 6.86 12.09
CA SER A 71 -3.20 7.38 11.25
C SER A 71 -3.43 6.52 10.01
N VAL A 72 -3.54 5.18 10.21
CA VAL A 72 -3.75 4.18 9.16
C VAL A 72 -4.92 3.27 9.53
N PHE A 73 -5.82 3.03 8.58
CA PHE A 73 -6.73 1.89 8.60
C PHE A 73 -6.14 0.74 7.81
N GLN A 74 -6.24 -0.46 8.35
CA GLN A 74 -5.82 -1.70 7.70
C GLN A 74 -7.00 -2.66 7.63
N LEU A 75 -7.29 -3.17 6.43
CA LEU A 75 -8.26 -4.24 6.21
C LEU A 75 -7.49 -5.54 5.95
N TYR A 76 -7.78 -6.61 6.68
CA TYR A 76 -7.17 -7.92 6.45
C TYR A 76 -8.17 -9.04 6.64
N ASN A 77 -7.95 -10.16 5.94
CA ASN A 77 -8.78 -11.35 6.09
C ASN A 77 -8.28 -12.21 7.24
N ILE A 78 -9.14 -12.50 8.24
CA ILE A 78 -8.79 -13.27 9.44
C ILE A 78 -8.38 -14.71 9.10
N GLU A 79 -8.97 -15.28 8.05
CA GLU A 79 -8.68 -16.64 7.59
C GLU A 79 -7.47 -16.71 6.64
N GLU A 80 -6.72 -15.60 6.51
CA GLU A 80 -5.52 -15.51 5.65
C GLU A 80 -5.78 -15.76 4.16
N LYS A 81 -7.01 -15.68 3.73
CA LYS A 81 -7.40 -15.72 2.32
C LYS A 81 -7.15 -14.38 1.66
N ASN A 82 -6.90 -14.36 0.36
CA ASN A 82 -6.63 -13.14 -0.41
C ASN A 82 -5.40 -12.37 0.10
N ARG A 83 -4.34 -13.09 0.48
CA ARG A 83 -3.05 -12.48 0.80
C ARG A 83 -2.19 -12.46 -0.44
N TYR A 84 -1.63 -11.30 -0.74
CA TYR A 84 -0.58 -11.18 -1.74
C TYR A 84 0.70 -11.87 -1.23
N ARG A 85 1.31 -12.72 -2.04
CA ARG A 85 2.59 -13.37 -1.73
C ARG A 85 3.69 -12.61 -2.46
N PHE A 86 4.50 -11.91 -1.70
CA PHE A 86 5.65 -11.21 -2.25
C PHE A 86 6.72 -12.21 -2.69
N ASN A 87 7.24 -12.04 -3.89
CA ASN A 87 8.43 -12.75 -4.32
C ASN A 87 9.68 -12.16 -3.62
N LEU A 88 10.84 -12.80 -3.82
CA LEU A 88 12.08 -12.40 -3.16
C LEU A 88 12.45 -10.93 -3.45
N GLN A 89 12.37 -10.50 -4.70
CA GLN A 89 12.70 -9.13 -5.08
C GLN A 89 11.78 -8.11 -4.43
N GLU A 90 10.49 -8.37 -4.45
CA GLU A 90 9.48 -7.53 -3.80
C GLU A 90 9.70 -7.44 -2.30
N THR A 91 10.06 -8.57 -1.67
CA THR A 91 10.38 -8.63 -0.24
C THR A 91 11.62 -7.79 0.09
N ILE A 92 12.69 -7.88 -0.74
CA ILE A 92 13.89 -7.05 -0.58
C ILE A 92 13.53 -5.57 -0.65
N PHE A 93 12.73 -5.15 -1.65
CA PHE A 93 12.29 -3.76 -1.75
C PHE A 93 11.45 -3.31 -0.56
N LEU A 94 10.53 -4.15 -0.08
CA LEU A 94 9.76 -3.87 1.13
C LEU A 94 10.64 -3.59 2.34
N LEU A 95 11.68 -4.42 2.54
CA LEU A 95 12.64 -4.26 3.63
C LEU A 95 13.43 -2.97 3.49
N ILE A 96 13.93 -2.69 2.28
CA ILE A 96 14.67 -1.46 2.01
C ILE A 96 13.81 -0.23 2.33
N LEU A 97 12.57 -0.21 1.85
CA LEU A 97 11.65 0.89 2.10
C LEU A 97 11.32 1.02 3.59
N ARG A 98 11.18 -0.11 4.30
CA ARG A 98 10.95 -0.12 5.75
C ARG A 98 12.17 0.43 6.51
N LEU A 99 13.39 0.03 6.15
CA LEU A 99 14.62 0.54 6.74
C LEU A 99 14.78 2.04 6.51
N LEU A 100 14.60 2.51 5.26
CA LEU A 100 14.66 3.93 4.91
C LEU A 100 13.58 4.74 5.64
N TYR A 101 12.38 4.17 5.80
CA TYR A 101 11.32 4.80 6.58
C TYR A 101 11.76 5.05 8.02
N ASP A 102 12.32 4.04 8.69
CA ASP A 102 12.74 4.16 10.08
C ASP A 102 13.96 5.07 10.27
N GLU A 103 14.93 5.00 9.36
CA GLU A 103 16.09 5.90 9.36
C GLU A 103 15.64 7.36 9.27
N LYS A 104 14.83 7.69 8.25
CA LYS A 104 14.31 9.05 8.05
C LYS A 104 13.37 9.49 9.18
N GLN A 105 12.61 8.57 9.78
CA GLN A 105 11.72 8.89 10.90
C GLN A 105 12.50 9.30 12.15
N LYS A 106 13.67 8.71 12.39
CA LYS A 106 14.55 9.07 13.53
C LYS A 106 15.15 10.46 13.35
N ASP A 107 15.49 10.83 12.11
CA ASP A 107 16.11 12.12 11.78
C ASP A 107 15.10 13.28 11.81
N LEU A 108 13.83 12.99 11.58
CA LEU A 108 12.78 14.01 11.53
C LEU A 108 12.22 14.29 12.92
N GLN A 109 12.69 15.35 13.54
CA GLN A 109 12.13 15.89 14.80
C GLN A 109 10.74 16.52 14.62
N LEU A 110 10.22 16.67 13.40
CA LEU A 110 8.96 17.33 13.06
C LEU A 110 8.19 16.59 11.97
N THR A 111 6.91 16.45 12.20
CA THR A 111 5.80 15.89 11.43
C THR A 111 5.75 16.26 9.93
N ARG A 112 6.67 15.79 9.13
CA ARG A 112 6.60 15.94 7.67
C ARG A 112 6.65 14.58 6.99
N ASP A 113 6.18 14.55 5.74
CA ASP A 113 6.26 13.36 4.89
C ASP A 113 7.70 12.83 4.85
N ILE A 114 7.85 11.52 5.02
CA ILE A 114 9.13 10.85 4.85
C ILE A 114 9.35 10.70 3.35
N VAL A 115 10.32 11.44 2.82
CA VAL A 115 10.62 11.45 1.37
C VAL A 115 11.99 10.82 1.15
N VAL A 116 12.04 9.90 0.18
CA VAL A 116 13.28 9.27 -0.30
C VAL A 116 13.42 9.45 -1.81
N ALA A 117 14.66 9.52 -2.30
CA ALA A 117 14.94 9.51 -3.72
C ALA A 117 15.14 8.07 -4.23
N GLY A 118 14.93 7.87 -5.53
CA GLY A 118 15.12 6.56 -6.14
C GLY A 118 16.54 6.03 -6.00
N PHE A 119 17.55 6.90 -6.07
CA PHE A 119 18.94 6.50 -5.87
C PHE A 119 19.21 6.04 -4.43
N GLU A 120 18.57 6.60 -3.40
CA GLU A 120 18.72 6.12 -2.00
C GLU A 120 18.22 4.68 -1.87
N ILE A 121 17.14 4.33 -2.59
CA ILE A 121 16.63 2.94 -2.63
C ILE A 121 17.65 2.02 -3.29
N GLN A 122 18.27 2.46 -4.40
CA GLN A 122 19.29 1.69 -5.12
C GLN A 122 20.56 1.51 -4.30
N GLU A 123 21.04 2.56 -3.66
CA GLU A 123 22.22 2.50 -2.76
C GLU A 123 21.96 1.54 -1.60
N LYS A 124 20.78 1.60 -0.98
CA LYS A 124 20.41 0.68 0.10
C LYS A 124 20.33 -0.77 -0.39
N TYR A 125 19.79 -1.00 -1.60
CA TYR A 125 19.75 -2.31 -2.22
C TYR A 125 21.17 -2.91 -2.38
N MET A 126 22.12 -2.13 -2.91
CA MET A 126 23.48 -2.57 -3.08
C MET A 126 24.22 -2.76 -1.73
N ALA A 127 23.93 -1.91 -0.76
CA ALA A 127 24.52 -2.01 0.58
C ALA A 127 24.14 -3.29 1.35
N LEU A 128 22.97 -3.85 1.07
CA LEU A 128 22.53 -5.12 1.66
C LEU A 128 23.27 -6.35 1.13
N GLN A 129 23.98 -6.23 0.01
CA GLN A 129 24.78 -7.29 -0.62
C GLN A 129 24.05 -8.63 -0.87
N ILE A 130 22.70 -8.58 -0.96
CA ILE A 130 21.88 -9.78 -1.23
C ILE A 130 22.07 -10.25 -2.68
N LYS A 131 22.27 -9.31 -3.60
CA LYS A 131 22.57 -9.57 -5.02
C LYS A 131 23.67 -8.63 -5.51
N ASP A 132 24.50 -9.14 -6.45
CA ASP A 132 25.65 -8.41 -6.98
C ASP A 132 25.28 -7.25 -7.91
N ARG A 133 24.03 -7.17 -8.34
CA ARG A 133 23.58 -6.13 -9.27
C ARG A 133 22.16 -5.67 -8.96
N LEU A 134 21.87 -4.43 -9.34
CA LEU A 134 20.53 -3.88 -9.30
C LEU A 134 19.59 -4.61 -10.25
N PRO A 135 18.30 -4.73 -9.92
CA PRO A 135 17.27 -5.14 -10.85
C PRO A 135 17.20 -4.21 -12.07
N SER A 136 16.59 -4.67 -13.16
CA SER A 136 16.33 -3.82 -14.31
C SER A 136 15.45 -2.63 -13.93
N LYS A 137 15.54 -1.54 -14.73
CA LYS A 137 14.67 -0.36 -14.50
C LYS A 137 13.19 -0.71 -14.61
N GLU A 138 12.82 -1.65 -15.47
CA GLU A 138 11.44 -2.12 -15.61
C GLU A 138 10.96 -2.88 -14.38
N GLU A 139 11.78 -3.80 -13.89
CA GLU A 139 11.48 -4.55 -12.68
C GLU A 139 11.35 -3.64 -11.46
N MET A 140 12.26 -2.68 -11.29
CA MET A 140 12.13 -1.66 -10.24
C MET A 140 10.83 -0.86 -10.37
N ARG A 141 10.51 -0.42 -11.59
CA ARG A 141 9.26 0.28 -11.89
C ARG A 141 8.04 -0.55 -11.49
N ARG A 142 8.00 -1.82 -11.92
CA ARG A 142 6.91 -2.76 -11.62
C ARG A 142 6.73 -2.90 -10.10
N ILE A 143 7.81 -3.18 -9.37
CA ILE A 143 7.77 -3.36 -7.92
C ILE A 143 7.31 -2.08 -7.20
N LEU A 144 7.91 -0.93 -7.50
CA LEU A 144 7.56 0.33 -6.84
C LEU A 144 6.12 0.76 -7.16
N ARG A 145 5.65 0.52 -8.40
CA ARG A 145 4.26 0.79 -8.80
C ARG A 145 3.27 -0.11 -8.03
N MET A 146 3.56 -1.40 -7.94
CA MET A 146 2.76 -2.36 -7.18
C MET A 146 2.69 -1.94 -5.69
N LEU A 147 3.81 -1.64 -5.03
CA LEU A 147 3.85 -1.18 -3.65
C LEU A 147 3.10 0.14 -3.43
N SER A 148 3.12 1.03 -4.44
CA SER A 148 2.31 2.25 -4.46
C SER A 148 0.81 1.95 -4.50
N GLY A 149 0.41 0.91 -5.24
CA GLY A 149 -0.97 0.41 -5.28
C GLY A 149 -1.51 0.06 -3.89
N TYR A 150 -0.70 -0.54 -3.05
CA TYR A 150 -1.03 -0.88 -1.65
C TYR A 150 -0.86 0.27 -0.65
N SER A 151 -0.65 1.50 -1.10
CA SER A 151 -0.44 2.66 -0.22
C SER A 151 0.75 2.50 0.75
N LEU A 152 1.82 1.85 0.31
CA LEU A 152 3.07 1.74 1.06
C LEU A 152 4.02 2.90 0.74
N LEU A 153 3.94 3.40 -0.49
CA LEU A 153 4.62 4.59 -0.96
C LEU A 153 3.77 5.36 -1.98
N GLU A 154 4.21 6.55 -2.37
CA GLU A 154 3.63 7.32 -3.48
C GLU A 154 4.74 8.05 -4.24
N LEU A 155 4.70 7.98 -5.58
CA LEU A 155 5.57 8.79 -6.43
C LEU A 155 5.14 10.26 -6.33
N LYS A 156 6.04 11.12 -5.84
CA LYS A 156 5.79 12.56 -5.65
C LYS A 156 6.23 13.38 -6.86
N THR A 157 7.40 13.07 -7.39
CA THR A 157 7.97 13.76 -8.57
C THR A 157 8.84 12.80 -9.38
N GLY A 158 8.92 13.01 -10.69
CA GLY A 158 9.71 12.19 -11.60
C GLY A 158 8.94 10.99 -12.16
N ASP A 159 9.66 9.99 -12.62
CA ASP A 159 9.13 8.71 -13.12
C ASP A 159 9.73 7.56 -12.31
N TYR A 160 9.05 6.42 -12.21
CA TYR A 160 9.52 5.24 -11.46
C TYR A 160 10.88 4.68 -11.94
N LYS A 161 11.29 5.00 -13.16
CA LYS A 161 12.58 4.59 -13.75
C LYS A 161 13.72 5.57 -13.49
N ASP A 162 13.41 6.75 -12.94
CA ASP A 162 14.36 7.83 -12.72
C ASP A 162 14.96 7.70 -11.32
N PRO A 163 16.31 7.57 -11.19
CA PRO A 163 16.96 7.58 -9.89
C PRO A 163 16.71 8.86 -9.07
N GLU A 164 16.43 9.99 -9.73
CA GLU A 164 16.13 11.26 -9.07
C GLU A 164 14.64 11.39 -8.66
N ALA A 165 13.79 10.42 -9.04
CA ALA A 165 12.40 10.41 -8.63
C ALA A 165 12.26 10.43 -7.11
N LYS A 166 11.26 11.15 -6.60
CA LYS A 166 11.01 11.26 -5.16
C LYS A 166 9.74 10.52 -4.77
N TYR A 167 9.86 9.73 -3.73
CA TYR A 167 8.79 8.92 -3.18
C TYR A 167 8.48 9.36 -1.76
N VAL A 168 7.19 9.49 -1.44
CA VAL A 168 6.72 9.58 -0.05
C VAL A 168 6.54 8.17 0.47
N LEU A 169 7.13 7.83 1.60
CA LEU A 169 6.94 6.57 2.30
C LEU A 169 5.85 6.71 3.36
N TYR A 170 5.00 5.70 3.48
CA TYR A 170 3.86 5.72 4.40
C TYR A 170 4.04 4.80 5.61
N PRO A 171 3.39 5.12 6.76
CA PRO A 171 3.46 4.30 7.97
C PRO A 171 2.91 2.87 7.81
N SER A 172 2.13 2.61 6.75
CA SER A 172 1.64 1.28 6.38
C SER A 172 2.77 0.26 6.16
N LEU A 173 4.00 0.70 5.83
CA LEU A 173 5.18 -0.14 5.78
C LEU A 173 5.42 -0.90 7.10
N LYS A 174 5.14 -0.27 8.26
CA LYS A 174 5.27 -0.91 9.58
C LYS A 174 4.27 -2.03 9.83
N MET A 175 3.16 -2.07 9.07
CA MET A 175 2.15 -3.12 9.17
C MET A 175 2.46 -4.32 8.29
N VAL A 176 3.18 -4.11 7.20
CA VAL A 176 3.61 -5.19 6.30
C VAL A 176 4.87 -5.86 6.80
N VAL A 177 5.85 -5.06 7.28
CA VAL A 177 7.08 -5.52 7.89
C VAL A 177 7.10 -5.03 9.32
N ASP A 178 6.72 -5.88 10.27
CA ASP A 178 6.79 -5.59 11.70
C ASP A 178 8.23 -5.56 12.21
N ASP A 179 8.43 -4.99 13.41
CA ASP A 179 9.77 -4.84 13.99
C ASP A 179 10.44 -6.19 14.24
N ALA A 180 9.69 -7.21 14.64
CA ALA A 180 10.23 -8.55 14.89
C ALA A 180 10.76 -9.22 13.61
N ARG A 181 10.05 -9.03 12.48
CA ARG A 181 10.53 -9.50 11.16
C ARG A 181 11.74 -8.72 10.70
N LEU A 182 11.75 -7.41 10.95
CA LEU A 182 12.89 -6.55 10.60
C LEU A 182 14.15 -6.97 11.38
N ASP A 183 14.03 -7.21 12.70
CA ASP A 183 15.12 -7.66 13.56
C ASP A 183 15.63 -9.04 13.13
N SER A 184 14.72 -10.00 12.91
CA SER A 184 15.08 -11.35 12.45
C SER A 184 15.82 -11.34 11.11
N MET A 185 15.43 -10.43 10.20
CA MET A 185 16.10 -10.32 8.90
C MET A 185 17.43 -9.55 9.01
N GLY A 186 17.56 -8.61 9.94
CA GLY A 186 18.83 -7.97 10.27
C GLY A 186 19.87 -9.00 10.77
N GLU A 187 19.45 -9.91 11.63
CA GLU A 187 20.28 -11.03 12.09
C GLU A 187 20.66 -11.98 10.95
N LEU A 188 19.70 -12.29 10.05
CA LEU A 188 19.93 -13.15 8.89
C LEU A 188 20.85 -12.50 7.84
N LEU A 189 20.76 -11.19 7.65
CA LEU A 189 21.63 -10.44 6.71
C LEU A 189 23.04 -10.22 7.27
N GLY A 190 23.23 -10.37 8.57
CA GLY A 190 24.54 -10.36 9.24
C GLY A 190 25.23 -11.72 9.32
N MET A 191 24.59 -12.79 8.89
CA MET A 191 25.17 -14.14 8.85
C MET A 191 25.75 -14.44 7.48
N ASP A 192 27.07 -14.73 7.44
CA ASP A 192 27.86 -14.98 6.22
C ASP A 192 27.44 -16.24 5.40
N ASP A 193 26.33 -16.90 5.74
CA ASP A 193 25.96 -18.19 5.12
C ASP A 193 24.43 -18.30 4.94
N PHE A 194 23.84 -17.37 4.18
CA PHE A 194 22.43 -17.45 3.84
C PHE A 194 22.23 -17.80 2.36
N SER A 195 22.26 -19.07 2.03
CA SER A 195 21.75 -19.63 0.78
C SER A 195 20.24 -19.87 0.93
N ILE A 196 19.43 -18.91 0.50
CA ILE A 196 18.01 -19.17 0.23
C ILE A 196 17.97 -20.01 -1.06
N GLU A 197 17.83 -21.32 -0.91
CA GLU A 197 17.36 -22.18 -2.01
C GLU A 197 15.90 -21.83 -2.27
N LEU A 198 15.68 -20.84 -3.11
CA LEU A 198 14.39 -20.60 -3.71
C LEU A 198 14.35 -21.35 -5.02
N GLU A 199 13.56 -22.40 -5.07
CA GLU A 199 13.08 -22.93 -6.34
C GLU A 199 12.32 -21.80 -7.04
N GLU A 200 12.97 -21.17 -8.03
CA GLU A 200 12.30 -20.31 -8.99
C GLU A 200 11.37 -21.22 -9.79
N SER A 201 10.10 -21.25 -9.47
CA SER A 201 9.12 -21.90 -10.33
C SER A 201 8.88 -20.97 -11.52
N ASP A 202 9.28 -21.42 -12.70
CA ASP A 202 9.02 -20.74 -13.99
C ASP A 202 7.52 -20.55 -14.30
N GLU A 203 6.64 -21.03 -13.44
CA GLU A 203 5.17 -20.92 -13.59
C GLU A 203 4.61 -19.54 -13.22
N ASP A 204 5.38 -18.66 -12.56
CA ASP A 204 4.90 -17.34 -12.15
C ASP A 204 5.01 -16.27 -13.25
N LEU A 205 5.69 -16.56 -14.37
CA LEU A 205 5.89 -15.59 -15.45
C LEU A 205 4.73 -15.50 -16.44
N GLU A 206 3.88 -16.54 -16.53
CA GLU A 206 2.79 -16.57 -17.53
C GLU A 206 1.46 -16.01 -17.05
N ARG A 207 1.30 -15.70 -15.75
CA ARG A 207 0.06 -15.12 -15.20
C ARG A 207 -0.02 -13.61 -15.23
N GLU A 208 1.07 -12.94 -15.56
CA GLU A 208 1.17 -11.48 -15.42
C GLU A 208 0.67 -10.68 -16.64
N ASP A 209 0.50 -11.30 -17.79
CA ASP A 209 0.11 -10.58 -19.02
C ASP A 209 -1.41 -10.42 -19.20
N GLU A 210 -2.24 -11.24 -18.55
CA GLU A 210 -3.71 -11.18 -18.71
C GLU A 210 -4.43 -10.21 -17.75
N GLU A 211 -3.82 -9.85 -16.61
CA GLU A 211 -4.46 -8.93 -15.63
C GLU A 211 -4.14 -7.44 -15.86
N GLN A 212 -3.27 -7.10 -16.82
CA GLN A 212 -2.83 -5.71 -17.01
C GLN A 212 -3.71 -4.88 -17.96
N GLU A 213 -4.55 -5.49 -18.77
CA GLU A 213 -5.42 -4.74 -19.71
C GLU A 213 -6.67 -4.14 -19.05
N ASP A 214 -7.13 -4.67 -17.91
CA ASP A 214 -8.39 -4.22 -17.29
C ASP A 214 -8.26 -3.01 -16.35
N ILE A 215 -7.04 -2.56 -16.02
CA ILE A 215 -6.84 -1.44 -15.07
C ILE A 215 -6.63 -0.09 -15.75
N GLU A 216 -6.31 -0.06 -17.03
CA GLU A 216 -6.04 1.20 -17.76
C GLU A 216 -7.28 1.96 -18.26
N THR A 217 -8.49 1.39 -18.14
CA THR A 217 -9.71 1.97 -18.73
C THR A 217 -10.60 2.76 -17.79
N GLU A 218 -10.32 2.82 -16.47
CA GLU A 218 -11.21 3.49 -15.51
C GLU A 218 -10.79 4.89 -15.05
N ASP A 219 -9.69 5.45 -15.56
CA ASP A 219 -9.24 6.80 -15.18
C ASP A 219 -9.68 7.92 -16.18
N ILE A 220 -10.56 7.63 -17.11
CA ILE A 220 -11.08 8.62 -18.06
C ILE A 220 -12.58 8.82 -17.83
N GLU A 221 -12.95 10.09 -17.69
CA GLU A 221 -14.27 10.69 -17.68
C GLU A 221 -14.97 10.90 -16.33
N THR A 222 -14.60 12.01 -15.71
CA THR A 222 -15.56 12.91 -15.10
C THR A 222 -15.34 14.30 -15.72
N GLU A 223 -15.72 14.47 -16.96
CA GLU A 223 -15.91 15.80 -17.55
C GLU A 223 -17.30 16.34 -17.21
N ASP A 224 -17.29 17.54 -16.74
CA ASP A 224 -18.28 18.60 -16.71
C ASP A 224 -19.63 18.33 -17.40
N ILE A 225 -20.67 18.28 -16.57
CA ILE A 225 -22.02 18.68 -17.03
C ILE A 225 -22.38 20.00 -16.33
N THR A 226 -21.82 21.08 -16.86
CA THR A 226 -22.45 22.39 -16.78
C THR A 226 -23.12 22.62 -18.12
N GLY A 227 -24.40 22.33 -18.20
CA GLY A 227 -25.27 22.65 -19.33
C GLY A 227 -26.20 23.77 -18.92
N GLU A 228 -25.85 24.97 -19.28
CA GLU A 228 -26.79 26.08 -19.42
C GLU A 228 -27.84 25.74 -20.48
N GLY A 229 -29.08 26.03 -20.20
CA GLY A 229 -30.17 25.92 -21.14
C GLY A 229 -31.26 26.90 -20.80
N GLU A 230 -31.09 28.15 -21.27
CA GLU A 230 -32.17 29.11 -21.46
C GLU A 230 -33.09 28.59 -22.59
N HIS A 231 -34.37 28.51 -22.35
CA HIS A 231 -35.55 29.12 -23.00
C HIS A 231 -36.82 28.49 -22.50
#